data_8414fd102545535c636f7e5b91026962
#
_entry.id   8414fd102545535c636f7e5b91026962
#
_cell.length_a   1.000
_cell.length_b   1.000
_cell.length_c   1.000
_cell.angle_alpha   90.00
_cell.angle_beta   90.00
_cell.angle_gamma   90.00
#
_symmetry.space_group_name_H-M   'P 1'
#
loop_
_entity.id
_entity.type
_entity.pdbx_description
1 polymer ?
#
loop_
_entity_poly.entity_id
_entity_poly.type
_entity_poly.pdbx_seq_one_letter_code
_entity_poly.pdbx_strand_id
1 'polypeptide(L)'
;MSKGEAFDKAWRRAIQQGDFALYDEIVHPDYESVNHGVKLDKNMSKRVLLKRKGKVVMGPYQVLYENHEFLCIQRYSRVNKYVFISMLSGVSYKLGKVISQQTMREQL
;
A
#
# COMPACT_ATOMS: atom_id res chain seq x y z
N MET A 1 17.03 2.69 -4.44
CA MET A 1 15.61 2.36 -4.70
C MET A 1 14.76 3.58 -4.39
N SER A 2 13.87 3.96 -5.29
CA SER A 2 12.97 5.09 -5.04
C SER A 2 11.94 4.75 -3.98
N LYS A 3 11.25 5.78 -3.43
CA LYS A 3 10.16 5.56 -2.47
C LYS A 3 9.03 4.73 -3.08
N GLY A 4 8.69 5.03 -4.35
CA GLY A 4 7.64 4.29 -5.06
C GLY A 4 7.99 2.82 -5.24
N GLU A 5 9.21 2.52 -5.63
CA GLU A 5 9.68 1.13 -5.77
C GLU A 5 9.70 0.40 -4.42
N ALA A 6 10.21 1.06 -3.38
CA ALA A 6 10.27 0.47 -2.05
C ALA A 6 8.86 0.21 -1.48
N PHE A 7 7.94 1.16 -1.67
CA PHE A 7 6.55 1.03 -1.24
C PHE A 7 5.86 -0.12 -1.99
N ASP A 8 5.98 -0.15 -3.31
CA ASP A 8 5.37 -1.22 -4.10
C ASP A 8 5.90 -2.59 -3.69
N LYS A 9 7.21 -2.71 -3.56
CA LYS A 9 7.84 -3.98 -3.19
C LYS A 9 7.39 -4.48 -1.82
N ALA A 10 7.31 -3.58 -0.83
CA ALA A 10 6.86 -3.92 0.52
C ALA A 10 5.40 -4.41 0.53
N TRP A 11 4.51 -3.68 -0.12
CA TRP A 11 3.09 -4.06 -0.20
C TRP A 11 2.87 -5.31 -1.02
N ARG A 12 3.56 -5.46 -2.13
CA ARG A 12 3.47 -6.64 -2.99
C ARG A 12 3.89 -7.91 -2.25
N ARG A 13 5.01 -7.88 -1.54
CA ARG A 13 5.45 -9.02 -0.73
C ARG A 13 4.49 -9.33 0.42
N ALA A 14 3.98 -8.30 1.07
CA ALA A 14 3.01 -8.46 2.15
C ALA A 14 1.73 -9.14 1.65
N ILE A 15 1.15 -8.63 0.56
CA ILE A 15 -0.12 -9.13 0.03
C ILE A 15 0.04 -10.48 -0.66
N GLN A 16 1.06 -10.66 -1.47
CA GLN A 16 1.20 -11.88 -2.29
C GLN A 16 1.89 -13.02 -1.56
N GLN A 17 2.79 -12.73 -0.63
CA GLN A 17 3.60 -13.74 0.05
C GLN A 17 3.36 -13.80 1.55
N GLY A 18 2.65 -12.83 2.14
CA GLY A 18 2.52 -12.72 3.58
C GLY A 18 3.84 -12.37 4.26
N ASP A 19 4.78 -11.79 3.52
CA ASP A 19 6.11 -11.39 4.00
C ASP A 19 6.08 -9.90 4.35
N PHE A 20 6.23 -9.59 5.63
CA PHE A 20 6.17 -8.22 6.16
C PHE A 20 7.54 -7.62 6.50
N ALA A 21 8.65 -8.27 6.12
CA ALA A 21 9.98 -7.78 6.47
C ALA A 21 10.24 -6.36 5.94
N LEU A 22 9.96 -6.11 4.66
CA LEU A 22 10.12 -4.77 4.08
C LEU A 22 9.07 -3.79 4.61
N TYR A 23 7.84 -4.24 4.80
CA TYR A 23 6.78 -3.43 5.41
C TYR A 23 7.23 -2.91 6.78
N ASP A 24 7.74 -3.78 7.63
CA ASP A 24 8.21 -3.40 8.96
C ASP A 24 9.40 -2.45 8.92
N GLU A 25 10.24 -2.57 7.90
CA GLU A 25 11.39 -1.70 7.72
C GLU A 25 11.00 -0.28 7.34
N ILE A 26 10.04 -0.12 6.40
CA ILE A 26 9.72 1.19 5.81
C ILE A 26 8.53 1.90 6.48
N VAL A 27 7.73 1.20 7.29
CA VAL A 27 6.53 1.75 7.91
C VAL A 27 6.83 2.21 9.34
N HIS A 28 6.49 3.47 9.62
CA HIS A 28 6.68 4.09 10.93
C HIS A 28 5.83 3.37 11.99
N PRO A 29 6.31 3.22 13.25
CA PRO A 29 5.51 2.62 14.33
C PRO A 29 4.16 3.29 14.57
N ASP A 30 4.06 4.61 14.34
CA ASP A 30 2.84 5.39 14.53
C ASP A 30 1.99 5.50 13.26
N TYR A 31 2.20 4.63 12.30
CA TYR A 31 1.49 4.62 11.03
C TYR A 31 -0.02 4.51 11.21
N GLU A 32 -0.74 5.31 10.40
CA GLU A 32 -2.18 5.21 10.23
C GLU A 32 -2.54 5.19 8.76
N SER A 33 -3.48 4.34 8.39
CA SER A 33 -4.11 4.41 7.08
C SER A 33 -5.57 4.81 7.22
N VAL A 34 -6.07 5.57 6.24
CA VAL A 34 -7.48 5.92 6.16
C VAL A 34 -8.04 5.35 4.86
N ASN A 35 -9.06 4.52 4.99
CA ASN A 35 -9.70 3.84 3.88
C ASN A 35 -11.22 3.94 4.08
N HIS A 36 -11.91 4.67 3.21
CA HIS A 36 -13.36 4.90 3.34
C HIS A 36 -13.76 5.38 4.74
N GLY A 37 -12.99 6.31 5.33
CA GLY A 37 -13.25 6.85 6.66
C GLY A 37 -12.84 5.95 7.82
N VAL A 38 -12.36 4.76 7.57
CA VAL A 38 -11.89 3.84 8.61
C VAL A 38 -10.39 4.02 8.81
N LYS A 39 -9.97 4.27 10.05
CA LYS A 39 -8.57 4.40 10.42
C LYS A 39 -8.02 3.06 10.89
N LEU A 40 -6.86 2.68 10.36
CA LEU A 40 -6.15 1.46 10.74
C LEU A 40 -4.73 1.82 11.17
N ASP A 41 -4.31 1.31 12.31
CA ASP A 41 -2.90 1.42 12.75
C ASP A 41 -2.02 0.40 12.00
N LYS A 42 -0.72 0.41 12.31
CA LYS A 42 0.25 -0.46 11.64
C LYS A 42 -0.12 -1.95 11.74
N ASN A 43 -0.50 -2.42 12.93
CA ASN A 43 -0.83 -3.83 13.14
C ASN A 43 -2.15 -4.23 12.50
N MET A 44 -3.16 -3.37 12.59
CA MET A 44 -4.45 -3.59 11.92
C MET A 44 -4.29 -3.62 10.41
N SER A 45 -3.45 -2.75 9.87
CA SER A 45 -3.14 -2.72 8.44
C SER A 45 -2.46 -4.02 7.99
N LYS A 46 -1.53 -4.56 8.80
CA LYS A 46 -0.93 -5.87 8.51
C LYS A 46 -1.98 -6.97 8.40
N ARG A 47 -2.95 -6.99 9.32
CA ARG A 47 -4.02 -7.99 9.31
C ARG A 47 -4.87 -7.90 8.05
N VAL A 48 -5.19 -6.67 7.63
CA VAL A 48 -5.94 -6.44 6.39
C VAL A 48 -5.17 -6.93 5.18
N LEU A 49 -3.88 -6.62 5.10
CA LEU A 49 -3.03 -7.07 3.98
C LEU A 49 -2.91 -8.59 3.95
N LEU A 50 -2.76 -9.21 5.11
CA LEU A 50 -2.65 -10.68 5.20
C LEU A 50 -3.92 -11.37 4.72
N LYS A 51 -5.09 -10.80 4.98
CA LYS A 51 -6.36 -11.34 4.49
C LYS A 51 -6.49 -11.31 2.97
N ARG A 52 -5.72 -10.47 2.30
CA ARG A 52 -5.71 -10.37 0.83
C ARG A 52 -4.82 -11.42 0.17
N LYS A 53 -3.97 -12.10 0.93
CA LYS A 53 -3.10 -13.14 0.40
C LYS A 53 -3.90 -14.24 -0.28
N GLY A 54 -3.53 -14.56 -1.52
CA GLY A 54 -4.23 -15.55 -2.34
C GLY A 54 -5.54 -15.05 -2.97
N LYS A 55 -5.98 -13.82 -2.65
CA LYS A 55 -7.24 -13.25 -3.16
C LYS A 55 -7.01 -12.06 -4.09
N VAL A 56 -5.87 -11.40 -3.98
CA VAL A 56 -5.54 -10.22 -4.77
C VAL A 56 -4.27 -10.47 -5.55
N VAL A 57 -4.31 -10.24 -6.85
CA VAL A 57 -3.14 -10.24 -7.71
C VAL A 57 -2.81 -8.78 -8.02
N MET A 58 -1.65 -8.33 -7.57
CA MET A 58 -1.19 -6.96 -7.79
C MET A 58 -0.64 -6.84 -9.20
N GLY A 59 -1.21 -5.92 -9.96
CA GLY A 59 -0.78 -5.60 -11.31
C GLY A 59 0.26 -4.48 -11.35
N PRO A 60 0.39 -3.82 -12.50
CA PRO A 60 1.37 -2.74 -12.67
C PRO A 60 1.02 -1.52 -11.81
N TYR A 61 2.04 -0.75 -11.48
CA TYR A 61 1.89 0.50 -10.76
C TYR A 61 2.57 1.63 -11.51
N GLN A 62 2.16 2.87 -11.18
CA GLN A 62 2.76 4.07 -11.71
C GLN A 62 2.93 5.08 -10.57
N VAL A 63 4.12 5.65 -10.45
CA VAL A 63 4.38 6.76 -9.54
C VAL A 63 3.97 8.05 -10.24
N LEU A 64 2.98 8.73 -9.67
CA LEU A 64 2.47 9.98 -10.23
C LEU A 64 3.23 11.19 -9.68
N TYR A 65 3.70 11.11 -8.44
CA TYR A 65 4.47 12.15 -7.79
C TYR A 65 5.28 11.57 -6.64
N GLU A 66 6.48 12.08 -6.43
CA GLU A 66 7.35 11.62 -5.34
C GLU A 66 8.29 12.76 -4.93
N ASN A 67 8.38 12.99 -3.61
CA ASN A 67 9.40 13.83 -3.00
C ASN A 67 9.81 13.27 -1.64
N HIS A 68 10.52 14.06 -0.81
CA HIS A 68 11.00 13.58 0.50
C HIS A 68 9.88 13.25 1.48
N GLU A 69 8.73 13.89 1.35
CA GLU A 69 7.67 13.83 2.34
C GLU A 69 6.40 13.13 1.83
N PHE A 70 6.30 12.92 0.52
CA PHE A 70 5.05 12.46 -0.08
C PHE A 70 5.28 11.56 -1.29
N LEU A 71 4.40 10.58 -1.43
CA LEU A 71 4.34 9.70 -2.60
C LEU A 71 2.89 9.61 -3.06
N CYS A 72 2.64 9.81 -4.34
CA CYS A 72 1.36 9.50 -4.96
C CYS A 72 1.57 8.37 -5.95
N ILE A 73 0.93 7.24 -5.71
CA ILE A 73 1.10 6.02 -6.49
C ILE A 73 -0.26 5.46 -6.89
N GLN A 74 -0.36 5.04 -8.14
CA GLN A 74 -1.55 4.40 -8.69
C GLN A 74 -1.23 2.96 -9.04
N ARG A 75 -2.15 2.05 -8.75
CA ARG A 75 -1.95 0.62 -8.98
C ARG A 75 -3.22 0.00 -9.52
N TYR A 76 -3.04 -0.92 -10.45
CA TYR A 76 -4.09 -1.84 -10.86
C TYR A 76 -3.93 -3.18 -10.14
N SER A 77 -5.04 -3.76 -9.75
CA SER A 77 -5.06 -5.07 -9.10
C SER A 77 -6.27 -5.87 -9.60
N ARG A 78 -6.19 -7.19 -9.46
CA ARG A 78 -7.29 -8.09 -9.79
C ARG A 78 -7.70 -8.83 -8.52
N VAL A 79 -8.98 -8.74 -8.17
CA VAL A 79 -9.51 -9.38 -6.95
C VAL A 79 -9.96 -10.81 -7.22
N ASN A 80 -10.49 -11.05 -8.41
CA ASN A 80 -10.82 -12.38 -8.88
C ASN A 80 -10.68 -12.39 -10.42
N LYS A 81 -11.11 -13.46 -11.05
CA LYS A 81 -10.91 -13.66 -12.49
C LYS A 81 -11.43 -12.50 -13.37
N TYR A 82 -12.46 -11.77 -12.90
CA TYR A 82 -13.15 -10.77 -13.70
C TYR A 82 -13.20 -9.38 -13.10
N VAL A 83 -12.74 -9.20 -11.85
CA VAL A 83 -12.85 -7.93 -11.16
C VAL A 83 -11.51 -7.24 -11.10
N PHE A 84 -11.40 -6.10 -11.77
CA PHE A 84 -10.22 -5.25 -11.80
C PHE A 84 -10.48 -4.00 -10.97
N ILE A 85 -9.47 -3.56 -10.24
CA ILE A 85 -9.55 -2.42 -9.34
C ILE A 85 -8.39 -1.47 -9.62
N SER A 86 -8.70 -0.16 -9.68
CA SER A 86 -7.71 0.90 -9.66
C SER A 86 -7.65 1.48 -8.26
N MET A 87 -6.44 1.60 -7.72
CA MET A 87 -6.19 2.20 -6.41
C MET A 87 -5.23 3.36 -6.55
N LEU A 88 -5.61 4.51 -6.00
CA LEU A 88 -4.77 5.70 -5.93
C LEU A 88 -4.44 5.95 -4.46
N SER A 89 -3.16 5.96 -4.13
CA SER A 89 -2.72 6.15 -2.75
C SER A 89 -1.86 7.40 -2.61
N GLY A 90 -2.21 8.24 -1.64
CA GLY A 90 -1.37 9.32 -1.15
C GLY A 90 -0.67 8.84 0.11
N VAL A 91 0.66 8.86 0.12
CA VAL A 91 1.49 8.31 1.19
C VAL A 91 2.37 9.41 1.74
N SER A 92 2.29 9.66 3.04
CA SER A 92 3.11 10.66 3.72
C SER A 92 4.24 9.99 4.50
N TYR A 93 5.38 10.67 4.57
CA TYR A 93 6.59 10.17 5.23
C TYR A 93 6.98 11.05 6.41
N LYS A 94 7.49 10.43 7.46
CA LYS A 94 8.09 11.09 8.61
C LYS A 94 9.37 10.36 8.98
N LEU A 95 10.47 11.10 9.09
CA LEU A 95 11.79 10.52 9.39
C LEU A 95 12.18 9.40 8.41
N GLY A 96 11.80 9.57 7.14
CA GLY A 96 12.10 8.61 6.09
C GLY A 96 11.21 7.36 6.05
N LYS A 97 10.20 7.30 6.92
CA LYS A 97 9.28 6.15 7.00
C LYS A 97 7.85 6.55 6.71
N VAL A 98 7.08 5.62 6.18
CA VAL A 98 5.66 5.83 5.88
C VAL A 98 4.90 6.05 7.17
N ILE A 99 4.32 7.25 7.34
CA ILE A 99 3.58 7.62 8.55
C ILE A 99 2.07 7.61 8.33
N SER A 100 1.60 7.85 7.12
CA SER A 100 0.18 7.81 6.84
C SER A 100 -0.08 7.47 5.38
N GLN A 101 -1.25 6.92 5.13
CA GLN A 101 -1.69 6.59 3.78
C GLN A 101 -3.19 6.81 3.67
N GLN A 102 -3.58 7.43 2.57
CA GLN A 102 -4.98 7.55 2.19
C GLN A 102 -5.15 6.95 0.81
N THR A 103 -6.12 6.05 0.68
CA THR A 103 -6.33 5.32 -0.57
C THR A 103 -7.74 5.53 -1.10
N MET A 104 -7.83 5.83 -2.39
CA MET A 104 -9.08 5.84 -3.14
C MET A 104 -9.11 4.60 -4.02
N ARG A 105 -10.27 3.96 -4.07
CA ARG A 105 -10.43 2.69 -4.75
C ARG A 105 -11.61 2.76 -5.72
N GLU A 106 -11.40 2.28 -6.94
CA GLU A 106 -12.43 2.26 -7.97
C GLU A 106 -12.43 0.92 -8.68
N GLN A 107 -13.59 0.31 -8.82
CA GLN A 107 -13.75 -0.90 -9.61
C GLN A 107 -13.89 -0.51 -11.08
N LEU A 108 -13.12 -1.15 -11.92
CA LEU A 108 -13.12 -0.93 -13.37
C LEU A 108 -14.11 -1.81 -14.12
#